data_a5ab17717402b4a64f47fbced2aaac0d
#
_entry.id   a5ab17717402b4a64f47fbced2aaac0d
#
_cell.length_a   1.000
_cell.length_b   1.000
_cell.length_c   1.000
_cell.angle_alpha   90.00
_cell.angle_beta   90.00
_cell.angle_gamma   90.00
#
_symmetry.space_group_name_H-M   'P 1'
#
loop_
_entity.id
_entity.type
_entity.pdbx_description
1 polymer ?
#
loop_
_entity_poly.entity_id
_entity_poly.type
_entity_poly.pdbx_seq_one_letter_code
_entity_poly.pdbx_strand_id
1 'polypeptide(L)'
;MKIKMNSKITLLTLIFVATVFSCKKQNTFSDFKYADKPVAFTCEGVNNNLLNEALYSFEDDIAKHYNKAMPSPRLDKAYSQIIRNSVFGRLKIEDIVSEHTVSVFEALKKEDDLWDATNPKSHLNYNSTTLKCITDNFKDSNLKTTLNALISTNSMAPKLFAPAIVNKYRNALNDKNLAIYIALDLYYAKMFDVDFSKVNFDKTEEKVDFNKVPQMDQKPTVDPHAGHNH
;
A
#
# COMPACT_ATOMS: atom_id res chain seq x y z
N MET A 1 -1.12 22.48 63.93
CA MET A 1 0.16 22.02 63.36
C MET A 1 0.28 22.57 61.95
N LYS A 2 1.05 23.66 61.75
CA LYS A 2 1.23 24.27 60.43
C LYS A 2 2.42 23.61 59.73
N ILE A 3 2.16 22.81 58.74
CA ILE A 3 3.21 22.18 57.91
C ILE A 3 3.81 23.28 57.01
N LYS A 4 5.05 23.72 57.30
CA LYS A 4 5.82 24.57 56.40
C LYS A 4 6.27 23.73 55.22
N MET A 5 5.56 23.83 54.13
CA MET A 5 5.88 23.19 52.88
C MET A 5 7.09 23.90 52.26
N ASN A 6 8.19 23.18 52.09
CA ASN A 6 9.45 23.73 51.57
C ASN A 6 9.27 24.08 50.08
N SER A 7 9.40 25.36 49.73
CA SER A 7 9.23 25.94 48.39
C SER A 7 10.02 25.18 47.29
N LYS A 8 11.15 24.58 47.63
CA LYS A 8 11.96 23.78 46.69
C LYS A 8 11.34 22.43 46.32
N ILE A 9 10.58 21.82 47.25
CA ILE A 9 9.86 20.56 47.03
C ILE A 9 8.63 20.79 46.14
N THR A 10 7.94 21.91 46.34
CA THR A 10 6.77 22.29 45.52
C THR A 10 7.18 22.59 44.06
N LEU A 11 8.35 23.22 43.86
CA LEU A 11 8.87 23.49 42.52
C LEU A 11 9.29 22.19 41.78
N LEU A 12 9.90 21.23 42.50
CA LEU A 12 10.31 19.96 41.95
C LEU A 12 9.11 19.08 41.53
N THR A 13 8.04 19.08 42.31
CA THR A 13 6.79 18.36 41.98
C THR A 13 6.05 18.98 40.81
N LEU A 14 6.09 20.32 40.64
CA LEU A 14 5.46 21.00 39.50
C LEU A 14 6.19 20.68 38.18
N ILE A 15 7.53 20.56 38.19
CA ILE A 15 8.33 20.21 37.04
C ILE A 15 8.09 18.74 36.62
N PHE A 16 7.90 17.84 37.58
CA PHE A 16 7.65 16.42 37.30
C PHE A 16 6.28 16.14 36.66
N VAL A 17 5.26 16.96 37.01
CA VAL A 17 3.91 16.83 36.41
C VAL A 17 3.85 17.38 34.98
N ALA A 18 4.72 18.34 34.62
CA ALA A 18 4.75 18.90 33.26
C ALA A 18 5.37 17.98 32.21
N THR A 19 6.14 16.94 32.60
CA THR A 19 6.86 16.07 31.66
C THR A 19 6.04 14.87 31.17
N VAL A 20 4.86 14.61 31.71
CA VAL A 20 4.02 13.47 31.31
C VAL A 20 2.96 13.78 30.23
N PHE A 21 2.85 15.05 29.79
CA PHE A 21 2.08 15.39 28.60
C PHE A 21 2.94 15.27 27.33
N SER A 22 3.44 14.05 27.06
CA SER A 22 3.85 13.72 25.70
C SER A 22 2.58 13.62 24.86
N CYS A 23 2.16 14.73 24.27
CA CYS A 23 1.16 14.71 23.21
C CYS A 23 1.73 13.88 22.07
N LYS A 24 1.30 12.62 21.93
CA LYS A 24 1.42 11.91 20.66
C LYS A 24 0.85 12.84 19.60
N LYS A 25 1.65 13.19 18.61
CA LYS A 25 1.23 14.03 17.49
C LYS A 25 0.11 13.28 16.78
N GLN A 26 -1.14 13.67 17.05
CA GLN A 26 -2.29 13.00 16.48
C GLN A 26 -2.27 13.23 14.98
N ASN A 27 -2.35 12.16 14.20
CA ASN A 27 -2.45 12.26 12.76
C ASN A 27 -3.72 13.02 12.40
N THR A 28 -3.58 14.15 11.74
CA THR A 28 -4.68 15.08 11.43
C THR A 28 -5.30 14.82 10.05
N PHE A 29 -5.14 13.63 9.48
CA PHE A 29 -5.82 13.29 8.24
C PHE A 29 -7.33 13.37 8.41
N SER A 30 -8.01 14.10 7.54
CA SER A 30 -9.45 14.38 7.61
C SER A 30 -10.19 14.14 6.29
N ASP A 31 -9.48 13.86 5.20
CA ASP A 31 -10.06 13.62 3.87
C ASP A 31 -10.44 12.15 3.68
N PHE A 32 -11.43 11.69 4.49
CA PHE A 32 -11.93 10.32 4.45
C PHE A 32 -12.99 10.17 3.36
N LYS A 33 -12.58 9.74 2.17
CA LYS A 33 -13.46 9.50 1.02
C LYS A 33 -14.36 8.27 1.19
N TYR A 34 -13.92 7.31 2.00
CA TYR A 34 -14.60 6.03 2.20
C TYR A 34 -15.17 5.87 3.61
N ALA A 35 -15.45 6.99 4.31
CA ALA A 35 -16.02 6.99 5.66
C ALA A 35 -17.37 6.23 5.76
N ASP A 36 -18.16 6.22 4.68
CA ASP A 36 -19.45 5.53 4.62
C ASP A 36 -19.33 4.02 4.30
N LYS A 37 -18.14 3.53 4.01
CA LYS A 37 -17.90 2.11 3.77
C LYS A 37 -17.93 1.33 5.09
N PRO A 38 -18.34 0.05 5.07
CA PRO A 38 -18.28 -0.80 6.25
C PRO A 38 -16.86 -0.85 6.83
N VAL A 39 -16.74 -0.83 8.16
CA VAL A 39 -15.47 -1.07 8.82
C VAL A 39 -14.97 -2.46 8.45
N ALA A 40 -13.84 -2.52 7.75
CA ALA A 40 -13.32 -3.76 7.19
C ALA A 40 -12.61 -4.62 8.23
N PHE A 41 -11.91 -3.97 9.16
CA PHE A 41 -11.20 -4.60 10.29
C PHE A 41 -10.98 -3.57 11.39
N THR A 42 -10.63 -4.05 12.60
CA THR A 42 -10.32 -3.20 13.76
C THR A 42 -9.15 -3.79 14.51
N CYS A 43 -8.18 -2.94 14.86
CA CYS A 43 -7.04 -3.25 15.71
C CYS A 43 -6.98 -2.29 16.89
N GLU A 44 -6.62 -2.79 18.06
CA GLU A 44 -6.47 -1.94 19.25
C GLU A 44 -5.19 -1.10 19.15
N GLY A 45 -5.27 0.16 19.56
CA GLY A 45 -4.13 1.07 19.64
C GLY A 45 -3.63 1.61 18.32
N VAL A 46 -4.35 1.38 17.19
CA VAL A 46 -3.99 1.88 15.86
C VAL A 46 -5.04 2.83 15.29
N ASN A 47 -4.66 3.60 14.28
CA ASN A 47 -5.57 4.49 13.56
C ASN A 47 -6.44 3.70 12.57
N ASN A 48 -7.49 3.06 13.08
CA ASN A 48 -8.37 2.20 12.27
C ASN A 48 -9.04 2.96 11.11
N ASN A 49 -9.42 4.22 11.32
CA ASN A 49 -10.05 5.01 10.26
C ASN A 49 -9.10 5.20 9.08
N LEU A 50 -7.84 5.55 9.35
CA LEU A 50 -6.83 5.73 8.31
C LEU A 50 -6.50 4.42 7.59
N LEU A 51 -6.40 3.30 8.33
CA LEU A 51 -6.12 2.00 7.71
C LEU A 51 -7.31 1.48 6.88
N ASN A 52 -8.55 1.73 7.30
CA ASN A 52 -9.73 1.40 6.49
C ASN A 52 -9.79 2.28 5.22
N GLU A 53 -9.48 3.58 5.34
CA GLU A 53 -9.36 4.48 4.20
C GLU A 53 -8.29 4.00 3.23
N ALA A 54 -7.14 3.59 3.74
CA ALA A 54 -6.04 3.05 2.93
C ALA A 54 -6.45 1.77 2.17
N LEU A 55 -7.17 0.86 2.83
CA LEU A 55 -7.65 -0.34 2.17
C LEU A 55 -8.59 0.00 1.01
N TYR A 56 -9.57 0.87 1.23
CA TYR A 56 -10.55 1.19 0.20
C TYR A 56 -9.98 2.05 -0.92
N SER A 57 -9.04 2.95 -0.63
CA SER A 57 -8.30 3.71 -1.64
C SER A 57 -7.50 2.77 -2.55
N PHE A 58 -6.79 1.81 -1.97
CA PHE A 58 -6.07 0.77 -2.71
C PHE A 58 -7.01 -0.07 -3.57
N GLU A 59 -8.13 -0.57 -3.00
CA GLU A 59 -9.11 -1.39 -3.75
C GLU A 59 -9.72 -0.61 -4.93
N ASP A 60 -9.98 0.69 -4.77
CA ASP A 60 -10.51 1.57 -5.83
C ASP A 60 -9.46 1.75 -6.95
N ASP A 61 -8.21 2.05 -6.59
CA ASP A 61 -7.13 2.26 -7.54
C ASP A 61 -6.87 1.01 -8.39
N ILE A 62 -6.71 -0.16 -7.76
CA ILE A 62 -6.47 -1.40 -8.51
C ILE A 62 -7.68 -1.82 -9.34
N ALA A 63 -8.90 -1.61 -8.84
CA ALA A 63 -10.11 -1.91 -9.57
C ALA A 63 -10.23 -1.04 -10.83
N LYS A 64 -9.98 0.25 -10.73
CA LYS A 64 -9.97 1.19 -11.86
C LYS A 64 -8.87 0.84 -12.86
N HIS A 65 -7.65 0.61 -12.39
CA HIS A 65 -6.52 0.35 -13.29
C HIS A 65 -6.68 -0.96 -14.06
N TYR A 66 -6.99 -2.06 -13.40
CA TYR A 66 -7.00 -3.39 -14.04
C TYR A 66 -8.32 -3.76 -14.72
N ASN A 67 -9.35 -2.91 -14.63
CA ASN A 67 -10.65 -3.17 -15.28
C ASN A 67 -11.05 -2.09 -16.29
N LYS A 68 -10.12 -1.26 -16.77
CA LYS A 68 -10.38 -0.13 -17.68
C LYS A 68 -11.27 -0.47 -18.89
N ALA A 69 -11.12 -1.67 -19.44
CA ALA A 69 -11.87 -2.15 -20.59
C ALA A 69 -13.10 -3.02 -20.24
N MET A 70 -13.46 -3.11 -18.95
CA MET A 70 -14.53 -4.00 -18.51
C MET A 70 -15.80 -3.22 -18.14
N PRO A 71 -16.98 -3.66 -18.58
CA PRO A 71 -18.25 -3.01 -18.24
C PRO A 71 -18.58 -3.11 -16.73
N SER A 72 -18.02 -4.11 -16.04
CA SER A 72 -18.16 -4.31 -14.60
C SER A 72 -16.80 -4.60 -13.98
N PRO A 73 -16.30 -3.73 -13.08
CA PRO A 73 -15.04 -3.94 -12.40
C PRO A 73 -15.05 -5.23 -11.56
N ARG A 74 -14.01 -6.04 -11.70
CA ARG A 74 -13.84 -7.30 -10.97
C ARG A 74 -12.66 -7.19 -10.02
N LEU A 75 -12.95 -6.99 -8.74
CA LEU A 75 -11.93 -6.81 -7.72
C LEU A 75 -11.05 -8.07 -7.55
N ASP A 76 -11.61 -9.28 -7.75
CA ASP A 76 -10.82 -10.52 -7.73
C ASP A 76 -9.73 -10.52 -8.82
N LYS A 77 -10.06 -10.06 -10.03
CA LYS A 77 -9.08 -9.92 -11.12
C LYS A 77 -8.01 -8.87 -10.78
N ALA A 78 -8.42 -7.75 -10.20
CA ALA A 78 -7.50 -6.70 -9.79
C ALA A 78 -6.51 -7.19 -8.73
N TYR A 79 -6.96 -7.91 -7.70
CA TYR A 79 -6.07 -8.56 -6.72
C TYR A 79 -5.10 -9.56 -7.37
N SER A 80 -5.58 -10.39 -8.31
CA SER A 80 -4.70 -11.31 -9.03
C SER A 80 -3.59 -10.58 -9.79
N GLN A 81 -3.92 -9.47 -10.44
CA GLN A 81 -2.95 -8.70 -11.23
C GLN A 81 -1.95 -7.95 -10.36
N ILE A 82 -2.40 -7.25 -9.31
CA ILE A 82 -1.50 -6.48 -8.44
C ILE A 82 -0.49 -7.40 -7.74
N ILE A 83 -0.93 -8.56 -7.20
CA ILE A 83 -0.06 -9.51 -6.53
C ILE A 83 0.96 -10.07 -7.52
N ARG A 84 0.53 -10.53 -8.70
CA ARG A 84 1.45 -11.06 -9.73
C ARG A 84 2.44 -10.01 -10.21
N ASN A 85 1.99 -8.80 -10.50
CA ASN A 85 2.88 -7.74 -10.96
C ASN A 85 3.91 -7.33 -9.89
N SER A 86 3.51 -7.33 -8.61
CA SER A 86 4.44 -7.10 -7.50
C SER A 86 5.51 -8.21 -7.41
N VAL A 87 5.10 -9.49 -7.47
CA VAL A 87 6.01 -10.65 -7.41
C VAL A 87 7.03 -10.63 -8.53
N PHE A 88 6.59 -10.31 -9.75
CA PHE A 88 7.46 -10.32 -10.93
C PHE A 88 8.17 -8.98 -11.18
N GLY A 89 8.11 -8.02 -10.27
CA GLY A 89 8.76 -6.71 -10.39
C GLY A 89 8.26 -5.86 -11.56
N ARG A 90 7.00 -6.06 -11.98
CA ARG A 90 6.35 -5.34 -13.08
C ARG A 90 5.37 -4.27 -12.60
N LEU A 91 5.24 -4.13 -11.29
CA LEU A 91 4.35 -3.13 -10.70
C LEU A 91 4.91 -1.73 -10.91
N LYS A 92 4.10 -0.87 -11.52
CA LYS A 92 4.35 0.56 -11.69
C LYS A 92 3.27 1.31 -10.90
N ILE A 93 3.63 1.81 -9.75
CA ILE A 93 2.71 2.54 -8.85
C ILE A 93 2.19 3.79 -9.53
N GLU A 94 3.05 4.52 -10.24
CA GLU A 94 2.74 5.75 -10.97
C GLU A 94 1.65 5.59 -12.02
N ASP A 95 1.39 4.36 -12.49
CA ASP A 95 0.32 4.08 -13.44
C ASP A 95 -1.03 3.76 -12.78
N ILE A 96 -1.02 3.46 -11.47
CA ILE A 96 -2.17 2.94 -10.72
C ILE A 96 -2.71 3.96 -9.72
N VAL A 97 -1.81 4.64 -9.03
CA VAL A 97 -2.11 5.49 -7.87
C VAL A 97 -2.98 6.68 -8.24
N SER A 98 -3.98 6.99 -7.41
CA SER A 98 -4.76 8.22 -7.45
C SER A 98 -4.18 9.29 -6.54
N GLU A 99 -4.53 10.56 -6.78
CA GLU A 99 -4.13 11.70 -5.95
C GLU A 99 -4.61 11.52 -4.50
N HIS A 100 -5.84 11.03 -4.33
CA HIS A 100 -6.38 10.72 -3.00
C HIS A 100 -5.53 9.68 -2.28
N THR A 101 -5.12 8.61 -2.95
CA THR A 101 -4.27 7.56 -2.37
C THR A 101 -2.89 8.09 -1.98
N VAL A 102 -2.33 9.05 -2.74
CA VAL A 102 -1.11 9.75 -2.33
C VAL A 102 -1.32 10.52 -1.03
N SER A 103 -2.45 11.22 -0.88
CA SER A 103 -2.79 11.93 0.36
C SER A 103 -2.93 10.99 1.55
N VAL A 104 -3.55 9.82 1.35
CA VAL A 104 -3.63 8.75 2.36
C VAL A 104 -2.23 8.22 2.72
N PHE A 105 -1.37 8.00 1.73
CA PHE A 105 0.01 7.55 1.95
C PHE A 105 0.81 8.57 2.77
N GLU A 106 0.69 9.88 2.49
CA GLU A 106 1.34 10.94 3.27
C GLU A 106 0.86 10.94 4.74
N ALA A 107 -0.38 10.54 4.98
CA ALA A 107 -0.88 10.33 6.33
C ALA A 107 -0.31 9.05 6.96
N LEU A 108 -0.30 7.93 6.22
CA LEU A 108 0.27 6.66 6.70
C LEU A 108 1.75 6.77 7.07
N LYS A 109 2.54 7.59 6.37
CA LYS A 109 3.95 7.84 6.71
C LYS A 109 4.17 8.40 8.12
N LYS A 110 3.13 8.99 8.72
CA LYS A 110 3.19 9.57 10.06
C LYS A 110 2.79 8.60 11.17
N GLU A 111 2.39 7.38 10.82
CA GLU A 111 2.08 6.32 11.78
C GLU A 111 3.39 5.69 12.28
N ASP A 112 3.76 5.99 13.53
CA ASP A 112 5.08 5.75 14.11
C ASP A 112 5.54 4.28 14.09
N ASP A 113 4.59 3.32 14.17
CA ASP A 113 4.91 1.88 14.27
C ASP A 113 4.79 1.15 12.92
N LEU A 114 4.26 1.82 11.88
CA LEU A 114 3.90 1.13 10.64
C LEU A 114 5.08 0.87 9.72
N TRP A 115 6.08 1.74 9.72
CA TRP A 115 7.17 1.73 8.75
C TRP A 115 8.53 1.53 9.40
N ASP A 116 9.43 0.87 8.69
CA ASP A 116 10.82 0.63 9.08
C ASP A 116 11.76 1.08 7.95
N ALA A 117 12.36 2.26 8.12
CA ALA A 117 13.32 2.82 7.16
C ALA A 117 14.58 1.97 7.00
N THR A 118 14.87 1.07 7.94
CA THR A 118 16.04 0.19 7.90
C THR A 118 15.79 -1.12 7.17
N ASN A 119 14.52 -1.42 6.83
CA ASN A 119 14.15 -2.62 6.11
C ASN A 119 14.38 -2.46 4.58
N PRO A 120 15.47 -3.02 4.01
CA PRO A 120 15.80 -2.82 2.60
C PRO A 120 14.92 -3.65 1.65
N LYS A 121 14.08 -4.55 2.18
CA LYS A 121 13.25 -5.46 1.40
C LYS A 121 11.84 -4.91 1.19
N SER A 122 11.37 -4.16 2.16
CA SER A 122 10.10 -3.45 2.20
C SER A 122 10.22 -2.36 3.24
N HIS A 123 9.55 -1.24 3.07
CA HIS A 123 9.47 -0.20 4.10
C HIS A 123 8.54 -0.58 5.26
N LEU A 124 7.78 -1.67 5.13
CA LEU A 124 6.84 -2.11 6.17
C LEU A 124 7.58 -2.66 7.39
N ASN A 125 7.19 -2.22 8.57
CA ASN A 125 7.70 -2.76 9.83
C ASN A 125 7.02 -4.10 10.16
N TYR A 126 7.69 -5.19 9.84
CA TYR A 126 7.15 -6.54 10.07
C TYR A 126 7.01 -6.91 11.56
N ASN A 127 7.63 -6.15 12.48
CA ASN A 127 7.55 -6.36 13.93
C ASN A 127 6.58 -5.39 14.60
N SER A 128 5.85 -4.57 13.83
CA SER A 128 4.90 -3.61 14.38
C SER A 128 3.71 -4.26 15.07
N THR A 129 3.15 -3.57 16.06
CA THR A 129 1.90 -3.98 16.71
C THR A 129 0.73 -3.95 15.73
N THR A 130 0.74 -2.99 14.81
CA THR A 130 -0.24 -2.88 13.71
C THR A 130 -0.21 -4.13 12.83
N LEU A 131 0.97 -4.50 12.33
CA LEU A 131 1.09 -5.66 11.45
C LEU A 131 0.78 -6.97 12.20
N LYS A 132 1.23 -7.09 13.44
CA LYS A 132 0.89 -8.25 14.28
C LYS A 132 -0.62 -8.42 14.43
N CYS A 133 -1.36 -7.35 14.73
CA CYS A 133 -2.81 -7.43 14.80
C CYS A 133 -3.43 -7.88 13.47
N ILE A 134 -3.01 -7.29 12.35
CA ILE A 134 -3.51 -7.64 11.01
C ILE A 134 -3.27 -9.12 10.72
N THR A 135 -2.06 -9.61 10.93
CA THR A 135 -1.67 -10.98 10.57
C THR A 135 -2.23 -12.04 11.53
N ASP A 136 -2.40 -11.69 12.80
CA ASP A 136 -3.04 -12.57 13.78
C ASP A 136 -4.51 -12.85 13.46
N ASN A 137 -5.15 -11.96 12.70
CA ASN A 137 -6.54 -12.08 12.28
C ASN A 137 -6.71 -12.61 10.84
N PHE A 138 -5.66 -13.13 10.20
CA PHE A 138 -5.81 -13.85 8.93
C PHE A 138 -6.73 -15.06 9.08
N LYS A 139 -7.71 -15.18 8.18
CA LYS A 139 -8.62 -16.33 8.14
C LYS A 139 -7.93 -17.62 7.67
N ASP A 140 -6.92 -17.49 6.80
CA ASP A 140 -6.13 -18.63 6.32
C ASP A 140 -4.98 -18.92 7.26
N SER A 141 -5.11 -20.02 8.04
CA SER A 141 -4.11 -20.43 9.02
C SER A 141 -2.75 -20.78 8.41
N ASN A 142 -2.72 -21.28 7.17
CA ASN A 142 -1.47 -21.61 6.49
C ASN A 142 -0.72 -20.33 6.10
N LEU A 143 -1.42 -19.32 5.59
CA LEU A 143 -0.81 -18.01 5.30
C LEU A 143 -0.28 -17.36 6.59
N LYS A 144 -1.08 -17.39 7.67
CA LYS A 144 -0.64 -16.88 8.98
C LYS A 144 0.64 -17.59 9.45
N THR A 145 0.65 -18.91 9.45
CA THR A 145 1.81 -19.70 9.89
C THR A 145 3.05 -19.41 9.04
N THR A 146 2.90 -19.37 7.71
CA THR A 146 4.01 -19.07 6.78
C THR A 146 4.58 -17.69 7.04
N LEU A 147 3.71 -16.66 7.16
CA LEU A 147 4.17 -15.30 7.42
C LEU A 147 4.89 -15.18 8.76
N ASN A 148 4.32 -15.73 9.83
CA ASN A 148 4.92 -15.71 11.17
C ASN A 148 6.27 -16.43 11.19
N ALA A 149 6.42 -17.53 10.47
CA ALA A 149 7.70 -18.25 10.36
C ALA A 149 8.76 -17.37 9.67
N LEU A 150 8.40 -16.68 8.58
CA LEU A 150 9.32 -15.76 7.88
C LEU A 150 9.71 -14.57 8.76
N ILE A 151 8.79 -14.02 9.53
CA ILE A 151 9.06 -12.89 10.45
C ILE A 151 9.98 -13.36 11.60
N SER A 152 9.65 -14.49 12.25
CA SER A 152 10.41 -14.99 13.40
C SER A 152 11.85 -15.35 13.08
N THR A 153 12.13 -15.72 11.83
CA THR A 153 13.49 -16.02 11.33
C THR A 153 14.19 -14.81 10.72
N ASN A 154 13.59 -13.61 10.80
CA ASN A 154 14.06 -12.39 10.14
C ASN A 154 14.30 -12.57 8.62
N SER A 155 13.55 -13.48 8.00
CA SER A 155 13.65 -13.82 6.58
C SER A 155 12.55 -13.17 5.75
N MET A 156 11.61 -12.46 6.40
CA MET A 156 10.46 -11.89 5.71
C MET A 156 10.89 -10.93 4.59
N ALA A 157 10.30 -11.12 3.44
CA ALA A 157 10.40 -10.24 2.27
C ALA A 157 9.17 -10.48 1.37
N PRO A 158 8.68 -9.43 0.66
CA PRO A 158 7.55 -9.57 -0.26
C PRO A 158 7.73 -10.70 -1.27
N LYS A 159 8.94 -10.84 -1.85
CA LYS A 159 9.25 -11.92 -2.82
C LYS A 159 9.14 -13.33 -2.25
N LEU A 160 9.33 -13.51 -0.94
CA LEU A 160 9.24 -14.84 -0.30
C LEU A 160 7.80 -15.18 0.08
N PHE A 161 7.01 -14.22 0.52
CA PHE A 161 5.65 -14.47 0.96
C PHE A 161 4.61 -14.33 -0.15
N ALA A 162 4.79 -13.40 -1.08
CA ALA A 162 3.82 -13.17 -2.16
C ALA A 162 3.47 -14.42 -3.00
N PRO A 163 4.39 -15.37 -3.30
CA PRO A 163 4.02 -16.63 -3.95
C PRO A 163 2.97 -17.44 -3.18
N ALA A 164 2.95 -17.39 -1.85
CA ALA A 164 1.94 -18.07 -1.04
C ALA A 164 0.54 -17.47 -1.25
N ILE A 165 0.44 -16.17 -1.50
CA ILE A 165 -0.85 -15.49 -1.74
C ILE A 165 -1.27 -15.46 -3.21
N VAL A 166 -0.35 -15.69 -4.18
CA VAL A 166 -0.67 -15.68 -5.62
C VAL A 166 -1.84 -16.61 -5.95
N ASN A 167 -1.87 -17.81 -5.38
CA ASN A 167 -2.93 -18.79 -5.62
C ASN A 167 -4.17 -18.57 -4.72
N LYS A 168 -4.05 -17.69 -3.73
CA LYS A 168 -5.08 -17.40 -2.74
C LYS A 168 -5.62 -15.97 -2.82
N TYR A 169 -5.36 -15.26 -3.93
CA TYR A 169 -5.75 -13.86 -4.10
C TYR A 169 -7.22 -13.57 -3.83
N ARG A 170 -8.11 -14.56 -4.12
CA ARG A 170 -9.55 -14.43 -3.86
C ARG A 170 -9.89 -14.35 -2.37
N ASN A 171 -9.02 -14.87 -1.51
CA ASN A 171 -9.23 -14.80 -0.06
C ASN A 171 -9.31 -13.34 0.41
N ALA A 172 -8.57 -12.41 -0.22
CA ALA A 172 -8.60 -10.99 0.10
C ALA A 172 -9.99 -10.32 -0.04
N LEU A 173 -10.89 -10.90 -0.84
CA LEU A 173 -12.26 -10.40 -0.94
C LEU A 173 -13.04 -10.56 0.37
N ASN A 174 -12.80 -11.65 1.09
CA ASN A 174 -13.53 -12.05 2.29
C ASN A 174 -12.68 -11.95 3.56
N ASP A 175 -11.37 -11.82 3.43
CA ASP A 175 -10.41 -11.61 4.51
C ASP A 175 -9.78 -10.23 4.38
N LYS A 176 -10.39 -9.25 5.07
CA LYS A 176 -9.95 -7.87 4.99
C LYS A 176 -8.61 -7.63 5.71
N ASN A 177 -8.21 -8.50 6.62
CA ASN A 177 -6.87 -8.47 7.20
C ASN A 177 -5.81 -8.87 6.16
N LEU A 178 -6.07 -9.89 5.34
CA LEU A 178 -5.20 -10.22 4.21
C LEU A 178 -5.20 -9.09 3.16
N ALA A 179 -6.35 -8.48 2.90
CA ALA A 179 -6.47 -7.39 1.94
C ALA A 179 -5.63 -6.17 2.34
N ILE A 180 -5.71 -5.72 3.60
CA ILE A 180 -4.90 -4.58 4.07
C ILE A 180 -3.41 -4.93 4.14
N TYR A 181 -3.04 -6.18 4.50
CA TYR A 181 -1.66 -6.62 4.40
C TYR A 181 -1.11 -6.48 2.97
N ILE A 182 -1.87 -6.95 1.96
CA ILE A 182 -1.50 -6.81 0.54
C ILE A 182 -1.34 -5.32 0.16
N ALA A 183 -2.27 -4.48 0.61
CA ALA A 183 -2.19 -3.04 0.36
C ALA A 183 -0.92 -2.44 0.98
N LEU A 184 -0.63 -2.72 2.25
CA LEU A 184 0.52 -2.14 2.95
C LEU A 184 1.85 -2.62 2.38
N ASP A 185 2.03 -3.93 2.17
CA ASP A 185 3.33 -4.51 1.81
C ASP A 185 3.62 -4.50 0.29
N LEU A 186 2.59 -4.70 -0.55
CA LEU A 186 2.79 -4.81 -1.99
C LEU A 186 2.46 -3.54 -2.77
N TYR A 187 1.82 -2.55 -2.12
CA TYR A 187 1.43 -1.31 -2.77
C TYR A 187 1.97 -0.08 -2.02
N TYR A 188 1.52 0.23 -0.80
CA TYR A 188 1.95 1.41 -0.06
C TYR A 188 3.47 1.42 0.24
N ALA A 189 4.05 0.28 0.58
CA ALA A 189 5.49 0.18 0.77
C ALA A 189 6.30 0.54 -0.50
N LYS A 190 5.75 0.32 -1.69
CA LYS A 190 6.38 0.71 -2.96
C LYS A 190 6.25 2.19 -3.28
N MET A 191 5.32 2.88 -2.65
CA MET A 191 5.13 4.31 -2.84
C MET A 191 6.28 5.14 -2.28
N PHE A 192 7.09 4.61 -1.36
CA PHE A 192 8.30 5.28 -0.88
C PHE A 192 9.35 5.48 -1.98
N ASP A 193 9.34 4.63 -3.01
CA ASP A 193 10.30 4.65 -4.12
C ASP A 193 9.80 5.52 -5.30
N VAL A 194 8.63 6.19 -5.19
CA VAL A 194 8.00 6.95 -6.27
C VAL A 194 8.13 8.45 -6.06
N ASP A 195 8.55 9.16 -7.11
CA ASP A 195 8.52 10.62 -7.17
C ASP A 195 7.18 11.11 -7.72
N PHE A 196 6.24 11.41 -6.80
CA PHE A 196 4.88 11.83 -7.15
C PHE A 196 4.81 13.17 -7.86
N SER A 197 5.85 14.02 -7.80
CA SER A 197 5.90 15.28 -8.56
C SER A 197 5.91 15.07 -10.08
N LYS A 198 6.27 13.87 -10.52
CA LYS A 198 6.32 13.46 -11.94
C LYS A 198 5.10 12.63 -12.38
N VAL A 199 4.20 12.32 -11.45
CA VAL A 199 3.01 11.52 -11.77
C VAL A 199 1.93 12.44 -12.35
N ASN A 200 1.43 12.08 -13.52
CA ASN A 200 0.27 12.76 -14.11
C ASN A 200 -1.01 12.09 -13.62
N PHE A 201 -1.75 12.76 -12.73
CA PHE A 201 -3.02 12.28 -12.20
C PHE A 201 -4.20 12.56 -13.15
N ASP A 202 -4.05 13.53 -14.08
CA ASP A 202 -5.08 13.90 -15.07
C ASP A 202 -5.04 12.98 -16.31
N LYS A 203 -4.62 11.75 -16.17
CA LYS A 203 -4.60 10.78 -17.27
C LYS A 203 -6.03 10.60 -17.79
N THR A 204 -6.46 11.50 -18.69
CA THR A 204 -7.59 11.28 -19.59
C THR A 204 -7.30 10.00 -20.34
N GLU A 205 -8.16 9.00 -20.21
CA GLU A 205 -8.00 7.74 -20.94
C GLU A 205 -7.91 8.04 -22.42
N GLU A 206 -6.72 7.89 -23.01
CA GLU A 206 -6.62 7.78 -24.47
C GLU A 206 -7.48 6.59 -24.87
N LYS A 207 -8.67 6.87 -25.39
CA LYS A 207 -9.47 5.85 -26.07
C LYS A 207 -8.63 5.35 -27.23
N VAL A 208 -8.03 4.19 -27.06
CA VAL A 208 -7.34 3.51 -28.16
C VAL A 208 -8.39 3.28 -29.25
N ASP A 209 -8.30 4.06 -30.31
CA ASP A 209 -9.12 3.88 -31.49
C ASP A 209 -8.65 2.62 -32.21
N PHE A 210 -9.29 1.49 -31.94
CA PHE A 210 -8.98 0.20 -32.57
C PHE A 210 -9.22 0.22 -34.09
N ASN A 211 -9.83 1.29 -34.65
CA ASN A 211 -10.01 1.47 -36.10
C ASN A 211 -8.82 2.16 -36.76
N LYS A 212 -7.87 2.71 -35.99
CA LYS A 212 -6.61 3.20 -36.52
C LYS A 212 -5.67 2.01 -36.70
N VAL A 213 -5.65 1.45 -37.90
CA VAL A 213 -4.61 0.51 -38.32
C VAL A 213 -3.26 1.22 -38.18
N PRO A 214 -2.26 0.66 -37.45
CA PRO A 214 -0.93 1.23 -37.42
C PRO A 214 -0.43 1.30 -38.87
N GLN A 215 -0.09 2.51 -39.37
CA GLN A 215 0.64 2.61 -40.62
C GLN A 215 1.98 1.93 -40.39
N MET A 216 2.14 0.72 -40.94
CA MET A 216 3.44 0.14 -41.07
C MET A 216 4.24 1.07 -41.97
N ASP A 217 5.32 1.65 -41.45
CA ASP A 217 6.32 2.33 -42.25
C ASP A 217 6.69 1.40 -43.39
N GLN A 218 6.35 1.80 -44.61
CA GLN A 218 6.73 1.05 -45.80
C GLN A 218 8.26 1.06 -45.88
N LYS A 219 8.85 -0.07 -45.48
CA LYS A 219 10.27 -0.29 -45.73
C LYS A 219 10.53 -0.10 -47.23
N PRO A 220 11.52 0.72 -47.64
CA PRO A 220 11.80 0.90 -49.05
C PRO A 220 12.01 -0.47 -49.71
N THR A 221 11.21 -0.76 -50.71
CA THR A 221 11.38 -1.95 -51.53
C THR A 221 12.71 -1.81 -52.26
N VAL A 222 13.72 -2.51 -51.77
CA VAL A 222 14.95 -2.74 -52.54
C VAL A 222 14.59 -3.71 -53.63
N ASP A 223 14.63 -3.23 -54.87
CA ASP A 223 14.42 -4.02 -56.10
C ASP A 223 15.50 -5.11 -56.15
N PRO A 224 15.16 -6.43 -56.14
CA PRO A 224 16.16 -7.50 -56.14
C PRO A 224 16.84 -7.73 -57.50
N HIS A 225 16.52 -6.95 -58.53
CA HIS A 225 17.00 -7.15 -59.89
C HIS A 225 17.96 -6.09 -60.46
N ALA A 226 18.40 -5.11 -59.67
CA ALA A 226 19.39 -4.15 -60.09
C ALA A 226 20.80 -4.69 -59.83
N GLY A 227 21.38 -5.46 -60.80
CA GLY A 227 22.78 -5.79 -60.71
C GLY A 227 23.22 -7.11 -61.35
N HIS A 228 22.84 -7.40 -62.61
CA HIS A 228 23.60 -8.32 -63.47
C HIS A 228 23.74 -7.67 -64.85
N ASN A 229 24.85 -6.97 -65.07
CA ASN A 229 25.39 -6.73 -66.40
C ASN A 229 26.64 -7.56 -66.55
N HIS A 230 26.66 -8.36 -67.66
CA HIS A 230 27.78 -9.08 -68.18
C HIS A 230 28.88 -8.18 -68.73
#